data_633bf7d307d945fa16942df651fd79cc
#
_entry.id   633bf7d307d945fa16942df651fd79cc
#
_cell.length_a   1.000
_cell.length_b   1.000
_cell.length_c   1.000
_cell.angle_alpha   90.00
_cell.angle_beta   90.00
_cell.angle_gamma   90.00
#
_symmetry.space_group_name_H-M   'P 1'
#
loop_
_entity.id
_entity.type
_entity.pdbx_description
1 polymer ?
#
loop_
_entity_poly.entity_id
_entity_poly.type
_entity_poly.pdbx_seq_one_letter_code
_entity_poly.pdbx_strand_id
1 'polypeptide(L)'
;MHPDTIALAKALSEKFVIVGKYNPASAYTRVLESTRRQLQLCKMLKKTLPDMAISHQSPDMCRVAFGLGIPIITTSDAPHAIAANKLTIALSNVLIISKALPLRFYKKYGPEKIIQFDGVDEVVWIRDYKPVDLEYEKPLILVRQMETKATYAVGKEDVTEMLARKLAKLGHVLFLSRYERHTRKNLAVSKEFVDSASLAAHADLVVTVGGTISREAALQGTPSIIVSSLGRLYINEYVTKRGFPLFTVKSSEVLGYAKKYLGKRFDVKGLLAELENPVDVIERVVEEGVK
;
A
#
# COMPACT_ATOMS: atom_id res chain seq x y z
N MET A 1 10.50 -12.94 -1.79
CA MET A 1 9.80 -11.75 -2.36
C MET A 1 8.50 -12.21 -2.97
N HIS A 2 7.44 -11.42 -2.85
CA HIS A 2 6.13 -11.74 -3.45
C HIS A 2 6.23 -11.68 -4.98
N PRO A 3 5.59 -12.58 -5.73
CA PRO A 3 5.64 -12.57 -7.20
C PRO A 3 5.23 -11.24 -7.83
N ASP A 4 4.18 -10.61 -7.31
CA ASP A 4 3.71 -9.31 -7.82
C ASP A 4 4.75 -8.19 -7.66
N THR A 5 5.51 -8.19 -6.54
CA THR A 5 6.60 -7.22 -6.34
C THR A 5 7.74 -7.42 -7.34
N ILE A 6 8.04 -8.68 -7.71
CA ILE A 6 9.04 -8.98 -8.74
C ILE A 6 8.56 -8.49 -10.11
N ALA A 7 7.28 -8.71 -10.44
CA ALA A 7 6.70 -8.25 -11.69
C ALA A 7 6.73 -6.71 -11.80
N LEU A 8 6.37 -6.02 -10.71
CA LEU A 8 6.42 -4.56 -10.63
C LEU A 8 7.85 -4.02 -10.81
N ALA A 9 8.81 -4.54 -10.06
CA ALA A 9 10.20 -4.07 -10.14
C ALA A 9 10.80 -4.28 -11.55
N LYS A 10 10.43 -5.38 -12.22
CA LYS A 10 10.82 -5.62 -13.63
C LYS A 10 10.17 -4.62 -14.58
N ALA A 11 8.88 -4.34 -14.41
CA ALA A 11 8.14 -3.39 -15.24
C ALA A 11 8.72 -1.97 -15.12
N LEU A 12 9.20 -1.60 -13.92
CA LEU A 12 9.87 -0.32 -13.65
C LEU A 12 11.36 -0.31 -14.01
N SER A 13 11.90 -1.41 -14.56
CA SER A 13 13.33 -1.56 -14.89
C SER A 13 14.28 -1.34 -13.69
N GLU A 14 13.79 -1.57 -12.47
CA GLU A 14 14.55 -1.37 -11.24
C GLU A 14 15.59 -2.47 -11.03
N LYS A 15 16.79 -2.05 -10.59
CA LYS A 15 17.86 -2.98 -10.19
C LYS A 15 17.60 -3.48 -8.77
N PHE A 16 17.40 -4.78 -8.63
CA PHE A 16 17.14 -5.39 -7.33
C PHE A 16 17.72 -6.79 -7.20
N VAL A 17 17.96 -7.21 -5.96
CA VAL A 17 18.41 -8.56 -5.63
C VAL A 17 17.30 -9.29 -4.90
N ILE A 18 16.89 -10.45 -5.45
CA ILE A 18 15.88 -11.29 -4.82
C ILE A 18 16.53 -12.11 -3.71
N VAL A 19 16.12 -11.89 -2.45
CA VAL A 19 16.57 -12.63 -1.29
C VAL A 19 15.45 -13.49 -0.73
N GLY A 20 15.65 -14.82 -0.74
CA GLY A 20 14.70 -15.80 -0.26
C GLY A 20 13.51 -16.05 -1.18
N LYS A 21 12.60 -16.90 -0.71
CA LYS A 21 11.37 -17.31 -1.42
C LYS A 21 10.13 -16.87 -0.65
N TYR A 22 9.05 -16.62 -1.38
CA TYR A 22 7.73 -16.42 -0.80
C TYR A 22 7.02 -17.75 -0.66
N ASN A 23 6.73 -18.19 0.58
CA ASN A 23 5.98 -19.40 0.86
C ASN A 23 5.05 -19.20 2.07
N PRO A 24 3.81 -18.72 1.84
CA PRO A 24 2.85 -18.44 2.90
C PRO A 24 2.00 -19.66 3.31
N ALA A 25 2.30 -20.87 2.84
CA ALA A 25 1.46 -22.06 2.98
C ALA A 25 1.12 -22.38 4.45
N SER A 26 2.07 -22.16 5.39
CA SER A 26 1.87 -22.39 6.82
C SER A 26 2.71 -21.42 7.66
N ALA A 27 2.45 -21.37 8.98
CA ALA A 27 3.30 -20.65 9.91
C ALA A 27 4.73 -21.21 9.89
N TYR A 28 4.87 -22.54 9.83
CA TYR A 28 6.17 -23.23 9.76
C TYR A 28 6.96 -22.82 8.51
N THR A 29 6.35 -22.88 7.31
CA THR A 29 7.03 -22.51 6.07
C THR A 29 7.42 -21.04 6.04
N ARG A 30 6.60 -20.15 6.62
CA ARG A 30 6.92 -18.72 6.76
C ARG A 30 8.17 -18.51 7.63
N VAL A 31 8.27 -19.19 8.78
CA VAL A 31 9.45 -19.12 9.65
C VAL A 31 10.68 -19.69 8.96
N LEU A 32 10.55 -20.85 8.30
CA LEU A 32 11.66 -21.49 7.58
C LEU A 32 12.23 -20.58 6.47
N GLU A 33 11.36 -19.95 5.66
CA GLU A 33 11.80 -19.04 4.59
C GLU A 33 12.36 -17.73 5.15
N SER A 34 11.86 -17.25 6.28
CA SER A 34 12.41 -16.11 7.03
C SER A 34 13.85 -16.42 7.47
N THR A 35 14.09 -17.56 8.11
CA THR A 35 15.43 -17.99 8.56
C THR A 35 16.42 -18.14 7.38
N ARG A 36 15.96 -18.73 6.27
CA ARG A 36 16.77 -18.86 5.05
C ARG A 36 17.15 -17.49 4.47
N ARG A 37 16.21 -16.53 4.47
CA ARG A 37 16.44 -15.16 4.01
C ARG A 37 17.47 -14.46 4.88
N GLN A 38 17.37 -14.56 6.20
CA GLN A 38 18.35 -14.01 7.14
C GLN A 38 19.75 -14.58 6.88
N LEU A 39 19.87 -15.90 6.69
CA LEU A 39 21.13 -16.52 6.35
C LEU A 39 21.72 -16.00 5.02
N GLN A 40 20.88 -15.79 4.01
CA GLN A 40 21.32 -15.23 2.73
C GLN A 40 21.79 -13.78 2.90
N LEU A 41 21.07 -12.95 3.66
CA LEU A 41 21.48 -11.57 3.97
C LEU A 41 22.82 -11.55 4.70
N CYS A 42 23.03 -12.39 5.71
CA CYS A 42 24.31 -12.52 6.40
C CYS A 42 25.47 -12.87 5.43
N LYS A 43 25.22 -13.81 4.49
CA LYS A 43 26.24 -14.17 3.48
C LYS A 43 26.57 -13.03 2.54
N MET A 44 25.57 -12.25 2.13
CA MET A 44 25.76 -11.08 1.24
C MET A 44 26.56 -9.98 1.94
N LEU A 45 26.30 -9.74 3.23
CA LEU A 45 26.93 -8.67 4.01
C LEU A 45 28.28 -9.08 4.63
N LYS A 46 28.75 -10.31 4.42
CA LYS A 46 30.00 -10.83 5.03
C LYS A 46 31.23 -9.99 4.70
N LYS A 47 31.31 -9.46 3.49
CA LYS A 47 32.50 -8.75 3.00
C LYS A 47 32.45 -7.25 3.24
N THR A 48 31.27 -6.67 3.19
CA THR A 48 31.06 -5.22 3.30
C THR A 48 29.75 -4.98 4.00
N LEU A 49 29.79 -4.28 5.13
CA LEU A 49 28.61 -3.84 5.83
C LEU A 49 28.18 -2.47 5.26
N PRO A 50 26.88 -2.24 5.05
CA PRO A 50 26.39 -0.92 4.75
C PRO A 50 26.42 -0.04 6.01
N ASP A 51 26.49 1.28 5.81
CA ASP A 51 26.45 2.26 6.90
C ASP A 51 25.08 2.31 7.56
N MET A 52 24.02 1.93 6.84
CA MET A 52 22.64 1.98 7.31
C MET A 52 21.74 0.96 6.58
N ALA A 53 20.72 0.51 7.27
CA ALA A 53 19.67 -0.34 6.74
C ALA A 53 18.31 0.39 6.77
N ILE A 54 17.64 0.48 5.62
CA ILE A 54 16.32 1.10 5.49
C ILE A 54 15.29 0.03 5.16
N SER A 55 14.17 0.01 5.86
CA SER A 55 13.15 -1.05 5.72
C SER A 55 11.73 -0.53 5.86
N HIS A 56 10.84 -1.04 5.03
CA HIS A 56 9.41 -0.99 5.31
C HIS A 56 8.99 -2.29 6.00
N GLN A 57 9.06 -2.29 7.35
CA GLN A 57 8.64 -3.41 8.23
C GLN A 57 9.16 -4.79 7.82
N SER A 58 10.44 -4.94 7.43
CA SER A 58 11.03 -6.25 7.15
C SER A 58 11.68 -6.89 8.40
N PRO A 59 11.06 -7.89 9.04
CA PRO A 59 11.65 -8.55 10.20
C PRO A 59 13.03 -9.15 9.92
N ASP A 60 13.22 -9.71 8.73
CA ASP A 60 14.47 -10.38 8.35
C ASP A 60 15.62 -9.39 8.23
N MET A 61 15.39 -8.26 7.58
CA MET A 61 16.39 -7.21 7.45
C MET A 61 16.71 -6.59 8.81
N CYS A 62 15.68 -6.21 9.58
CA CYS A 62 15.88 -5.61 10.91
C CYS A 62 16.65 -6.57 11.85
N ARG A 63 16.33 -7.87 11.85
CA ARG A 63 17.03 -8.86 12.68
C ARG A 63 18.50 -8.99 12.30
N VAL A 64 18.81 -9.03 11.00
CA VAL A 64 20.21 -9.15 10.52
C VAL A 64 20.98 -7.87 10.78
N ALA A 65 20.43 -6.72 10.42
CA ALA A 65 21.08 -5.42 10.62
C ALA A 65 21.38 -5.18 12.10
N PHE A 66 20.40 -5.39 12.99
CA PHE A 66 20.59 -5.29 14.44
C PHE A 66 21.71 -6.21 14.96
N GLY A 67 21.73 -7.48 14.49
CA GLY A 67 22.75 -8.44 14.91
C GLY A 67 24.17 -8.13 14.41
N LEU A 68 24.29 -7.32 13.34
CA LEU A 68 25.56 -6.87 12.77
C LEU A 68 25.95 -5.45 13.21
N GLY A 69 25.17 -4.81 14.08
CA GLY A 69 25.41 -3.45 14.55
C GLY A 69 25.17 -2.37 13.49
N ILE A 70 24.38 -2.65 12.48
CA ILE A 70 24.05 -1.69 11.41
C ILE A 70 22.84 -0.86 11.87
N PRO A 71 22.92 0.48 11.88
CA PRO A 71 21.81 1.37 12.21
C PRO A 71 20.59 1.12 11.31
N ILE A 72 19.38 1.21 11.87
CA ILE A 72 18.14 0.84 11.19
C ILE A 72 17.16 2.00 11.18
N ILE A 73 16.71 2.39 9.98
CA ILE A 73 15.52 3.21 9.75
C ILE A 73 14.40 2.27 9.31
N THR A 74 13.28 2.30 10.02
CA THR A 74 12.08 1.52 9.63
C THR A 74 10.91 2.46 9.35
N THR A 75 10.18 2.22 8.26
CA THR A 75 8.88 2.85 8.00
C THR A 75 7.75 1.88 8.31
N SER A 76 6.56 2.40 8.66
CA SER A 76 5.38 1.59 8.93
C SER A 76 4.10 2.36 8.63
N ASP A 77 3.16 1.70 7.92
CA ASP A 77 1.79 2.18 7.67
C ASP A 77 0.72 1.32 8.37
N ALA A 78 1.13 0.23 9.01
CA ALA A 78 0.26 -0.83 9.47
C ALA A 78 0.28 -1.03 11.02
N PRO A 79 -0.40 -0.19 11.81
CA PRO A 79 -0.44 -0.33 13.27
C PRO A 79 -1.05 -1.66 13.74
N HIS A 80 -1.85 -2.31 12.92
CA HIS A 80 -2.46 -3.61 13.17
C HIS A 80 -1.53 -4.81 12.91
N ALA A 81 -0.40 -4.61 12.23
CA ALA A 81 0.59 -5.67 11.94
C ALA A 81 1.45 -5.98 13.18
N ILE A 82 0.81 -6.42 14.27
CA ILE A 82 1.43 -6.57 15.60
C ILE A 82 2.70 -7.42 15.57
N ALA A 83 2.70 -8.54 14.84
CA ALA A 83 3.84 -9.44 14.76
C ALA A 83 5.04 -8.77 14.05
N ALA A 84 4.81 -8.11 12.92
CA ALA A 84 5.84 -7.37 12.21
C ALA A 84 6.38 -6.21 13.07
N ASN A 85 5.47 -5.42 13.68
CA ASN A 85 5.85 -4.31 14.56
C ASN A 85 6.75 -4.77 15.72
N LYS A 86 6.45 -5.91 16.37
CA LYS A 86 7.29 -6.48 17.43
C LYS A 86 8.70 -6.89 16.97
N LEU A 87 8.82 -7.32 15.72
CA LEU A 87 10.06 -7.85 15.15
C LEU A 87 10.90 -6.80 14.41
N THR A 88 10.37 -5.59 14.25
CA THR A 88 11.06 -4.52 13.51
C THR A 88 11.28 -3.28 14.37
N ILE A 89 10.23 -2.71 14.94
CA ILE A 89 10.26 -1.40 15.57
C ILE A 89 11.17 -1.36 16.78
N ALA A 90 11.14 -2.41 17.61
CA ALA A 90 12.02 -2.53 18.79
C ALA A 90 13.51 -2.65 18.46
N LEU A 91 13.86 -2.96 17.20
CA LEU A 91 15.23 -3.09 16.72
C LEU A 91 15.69 -1.83 15.96
N SER A 92 14.80 -0.87 15.75
CA SER A 92 15.05 0.29 14.88
C SER A 92 15.52 1.49 15.69
N ASN A 93 16.57 2.16 15.24
CA ASN A 93 17.01 3.43 15.78
C ASN A 93 15.99 4.53 15.45
N VAL A 94 15.50 4.57 14.22
CA VAL A 94 14.48 5.53 13.80
C VAL A 94 13.29 4.83 13.20
N LEU A 95 12.10 5.16 13.70
CA LEU A 95 10.82 4.81 13.08
C LEU A 95 10.24 6.05 12.39
N ILE A 96 9.95 5.95 11.10
CA ILE A 96 9.31 7.00 10.33
C ILE A 96 7.88 6.56 9.97
N ILE A 97 6.88 7.36 10.34
CA ILE A 97 5.45 7.08 10.11
C ILE A 97 4.69 8.33 9.69
N SER A 98 3.57 8.16 8.99
CA SER A 98 2.66 9.25 8.69
C SER A 98 2.05 9.87 9.97
N LYS A 99 1.83 11.18 10.00
CA LYS A 99 1.01 11.88 11.03
C LYS A 99 -0.42 11.37 11.11
N ALA A 100 -0.91 10.71 10.06
CA ALA A 100 -2.20 10.01 10.08
C ALA A 100 -2.28 8.94 11.18
N LEU A 101 -1.13 8.39 11.58
CA LEU A 101 -1.05 7.25 12.49
C LEU A 101 -0.77 7.72 13.94
N PRO A 102 -1.64 7.37 14.90
CA PRO A 102 -1.44 7.75 16.29
C PRO A 102 -0.18 7.13 16.89
N LEU A 103 0.69 7.97 17.47
CA LEU A 103 1.95 7.59 18.10
C LEU A 103 1.80 6.46 19.14
N ARG A 104 0.66 6.41 19.86
CA ARG A 104 0.40 5.39 20.90
C ARG A 104 0.49 3.96 20.41
N PHE A 105 0.24 3.72 19.11
CA PHE A 105 0.34 2.38 18.53
C PHE A 105 1.77 1.90 18.38
N TYR A 106 2.73 2.83 18.33
CA TYR A 106 4.13 2.55 18.04
C TYR A 106 5.04 2.73 19.23
N LYS A 107 4.78 3.72 20.10
CA LYS A 107 5.57 3.98 21.33
C LYS A 107 5.74 2.74 22.19
N LYS A 108 4.73 1.87 22.28
CA LYS A 108 4.76 0.63 23.06
C LYS A 108 5.81 -0.39 22.61
N TYR A 109 6.39 -0.24 21.41
CA TYR A 109 7.45 -1.12 20.92
C TYR A 109 8.85 -0.59 21.22
N GLY A 110 8.98 0.62 21.77
CA GLY A 110 10.23 1.18 22.24
C GLY A 110 11.27 1.52 21.16
N PRO A 111 10.89 2.14 20.01
CA PRO A 111 11.90 2.65 19.09
C PRO A 111 12.68 3.79 19.75
N GLU A 112 13.94 3.97 19.43
CA GLU A 112 14.76 5.04 20.01
C GLU A 112 14.21 6.44 19.62
N LYS A 113 13.85 6.61 18.36
CA LYS A 113 13.29 7.88 17.83
C LYS A 113 12.09 7.60 16.95
N ILE A 114 11.03 8.41 17.05
CA ILE A 114 9.90 8.40 16.11
C ILE A 114 9.84 9.74 15.41
N ILE A 115 9.81 9.71 14.08
CA ILE A 115 9.61 10.87 13.22
C ILE A 115 8.28 10.71 12.49
N GLN A 116 7.47 11.76 12.47
CA GLN A 116 6.21 11.77 11.74
C GLN A 116 6.30 12.73 10.56
N PHE A 117 5.96 12.25 9.36
CA PHE A 117 5.82 13.08 8.17
C PHE A 117 4.35 13.45 7.91
N ASP A 118 4.11 14.63 7.35
CA ASP A 118 2.77 15.16 7.08
C ASP A 118 2.29 14.77 5.67
N GLY A 119 2.13 13.48 5.44
CA GLY A 119 1.80 12.91 4.15
C GLY A 119 1.33 11.47 4.25
N VAL A 120 1.27 10.82 3.11
CA VAL A 120 0.99 9.39 2.95
C VAL A 120 2.01 8.78 1.99
N ASP A 121 2.23 7.46 2.09
CA ASP A 121 3.29 6.79 1.34
C ASP A 121 3.10 6.91 -0.18
N GLU A 122 1.86 6.97 -0.65
CA GLU A 122 1.53 7.09 -2.07
C GLU A 122 2.05 8.39 -2.72
N VAL A 123 2.38 9.41 -1.94
CA VAL A 123 3.00 10.65 -2.45
C VAL A 123 4.32 10.37 -3.17
N VAL A 124 5.08 9.34 -2.73
CA VAL A 124 6.36 8.95 -3.33
C VAL A 124 6.26 8.75 -4.84
N TRP A 125 5.19 8.09 -5.27
CA TRP A 125 5.05 7.75 -6.69
C TRP A 125 3.94 8.51 -7.41
N ILE A 126 3.07 9.23 -6.70
CA ILE A 126 1.96 9.97 -7.33
C ILE A 126 2.33 11.42 -7.61
N ARG A 127 3.19 12.06 -6.83
CA ARG A 127 3.48 13.50 -6.96
C ARG A 127 3.90 13.90 -8.37
N ASP A 128 4.85 13.17 -8.96
CA ASP A 128 5.41 13.45 -10.28
C ASP A 128 5.02 12.41 -11.32
N TYR A 129 3.96 11.64 -11.00
CA TYR A 129 3.52 10.54 -11.82
C TYR A 129 2.92 11.01 -13.14
N LYS A 130 3.35 10.37 -14.22
CA LYS A 130 2.80 10.56 -15.57
C LYS A 130 2.04 9.29 -15.97
N PRO A 131 0.70 9.30 -15.91
CA PRO A 131 -0.09 8.14 -16.30
C PRO A 131 0.20 7.73 -17.75
N VAL A 132 0.32 6.43 -17.96
CA VAL A 132 0.38 5.85 -19.32
C VAL A 132 -1.00 5.95 -19.94
N ASP A 133 -1.09 6.32 -21.20
CA ASP A 133 -2.35 6.34 -21.91
C ASP A 133 -2.96 4.95 -21.99
N LEU A 134 -4.23 4.86 -21.59
CA LEU A 134 -4.99 3.62 -21.55
C LEU A 134 -6.34 3.82 -22.24
N GLU A 135 -6.66 2.95 -23.15
CA GLU A 135 -7.95 2.97 -23.86
C GLU A 135 -8.95 2.04 -23.16
N TYR A 136 -9.98 2.61 -22.57
CA TYR A 136 -11.10 1.90 -21.98
C TYR A 136 -12.42 2.60 -22.33
N GLU A 137 -13.48 1.81 -22.42
CA GLU A 137 -14.84 2.34 -22.54
C GLU A 137 -15.17 3.22 -21.33
N LYS A 138 -15.85 4.34 -21.60
CA LYS A 138 -16.24 5.33 -20.58
C LYS A 138 -17.76 5.29 -20.34
N PRO A 139 -18.22 5.63 -19.12
CA PRO A 139 -17.39 5.92 -17.93
C PRO A 139 -16.74 4.64 -17.37
N LEU A 140 -15.45 4.70 -17.01
CA LEU A 140 -14.68 3.59 -16.47
C LEU A 140 -14.77 3.54 -14.95
N ILE A 141 -15.27 2.42 -14.43
CA ILE A 141 -15.34 2.16 -12.98
C ILE A 141 -14.35 1.04 -12.62
N LEU A 142 -13.36 1.35 -11.78
CA LEU A 142 -12.47 0.34 -11.24
C LEU A 142 -13.03 -0.25 -9.96
N VAL A 143 -13.09 -1.58 -9.88
CA VAL A 143 -13.44 -2.29 -8.65
C VAL A 143 -12.31 -3.24 -8.28
N ARG A 144 -11.66 -3.00 -7.13
CA ARG A 144 -10.60 -3.89 -6.64
C ARG A 144 -11.17 -4.92 -5.68
N GLN A 145 -10.90 -6.20 -5.96
CA GLN A 145 -11.30 -7.31 -5.10
C GLN A 145 -10.70 -7.17 -3.70
N MET A 146 -11.50 -7.48 -2.68
CA MET A 146 -11.07 -7.51 -1.28
C MET A 146 -9.95 -8.53 -1.07
N GLU A 147 -8.99 -8.23 -0.21
CA GLU A 147 -7.95 -9.15 0.24
C GLU A 147 -8.50 -10.07 1.33
N THR A 148 -9.07 -11.22 0.94
CA THR A 148 -9.72 -12.15 1.87
C THR A 148 -8.75 -13.07 2.61
N LYS A 149 -7.51 -13.23 2.11
CA LYS A 149 -6.47 -14.09 2.71
C LYS A 149 -5.62 -13.37 3.76
N ALA A 150 -5.78 -12.06 3.91
CA ALA A 150 -5.09 -11.29 4.93
C ALA A 150 -5.68 -11.58 6.32
N THR A 151 -4.84 -11.54 7.35
CA THR A 151 -5.26 -11.82 8.73
C THR A 151 -6.33 -10.87 9.25
N TYR A 152 -6.37 -9.63 8.76
CA TYR A 152 -7.38 -8.62 9.12
C TYR A 152 -8.73 -8.81 8.43
N ALA A 153 -8.79 -9.67 7.42
CA ALA A 153 -9.99 -9.94 6.62
C ALA A 153 -10.68 -11.27 7.00
N VAL A 154 -10.11 -12.05 7.92
CA VAL A 154 -10.67 -13.32 8.36
C VAL A 154 -12.11 -13.13 8.86
N GLY A 155 -13.05 -13.92 8.33
CA GLY A 155 -14.47 -13.86 8.68
C GLY A 155 -15.24 -12.69 8.08
N LYS A 156 -14.62 -11.91 7.16
CA LYS A 156 -15.32 -10.86 6.42
C LYS A 156 -15.79 -11.36 5.07
N GLU A 157 -17.00 -10.98 4.70
CA GLU A 157 -17.58 -11.29 3.39
C GLU A 157 -17.00 -10.34 2.30
N ASP A 158 -16.61 -10.91 1.16
CA ASP A 158 -16.20 -10.14 0.00
C ASP A 158 -17.43 -9.68 -0.80
N VAL A 159 -17.80 -8.44 -0.61
CA VAL A 159 -18.94 -7.80 -1.31
C VAL A 159 -18.54 -7.16 -2.65
N THR A 160 -17.26 -7.18 -3.02
CA THR A 160 -16.74 -6.39 -4.15
C THR A 160 -17.28 -6.87 -5.49
N GLU A 161 -17.44 -8.18 -5.71
CA GLU A 161 -18.01 -8.69 -6.96
C GLU A 161 -19.49 -8.33 -7.10
N MET A 162 -20.27 -8.46 -6.01
CA MET A 162 -21.68 -8.07 -6.00
C MET A 162 -21.82 -6.57 -6.33
N LEU A 163 -20.96 -5.72 -5.76
CA LEU A 163 -20.96 -4.29 -6.06
C LEU A 163 -20.52 -4.00 -7.50
N ALA A 164 -19.51 -4.69 -8.03
CA ALA A 164 -19.08 -4.56 -9.43
C ALA A 164 -20.23 -4.84 -10.39
N ARG A 165 -21.01 -5.90 -10.17
CA ARG A 165 -22.19 -6.23 -10.98
C ARG A 165 -23.29 -5.17 -10.93
N LYS A 166 -23.49 -4.55 -9.76
CA LYS A 166 -24.44 -3.44 -9.62
C LYS A 166 -23.95 -2.18 -10.32
N LEU A 167 -22.65 -1.87 -10.21
CA LEU A 167 -22.02 -0.71 -10.82
C LEU A 167 -21.94 -0.83 -12.35
N ALA A 168 -21.90 -2.03 -12.93
CA ALA A 168 -21.94 -2.28 -14.36
C ALA A 168 -23.21 -1.74 -15.06
N LYS A 169 -24.23 -1.35 -14.30
CA LYS A 169 -25.40 -0.62 -14.81
C LYS A 169 -25.14 0.88 -15.01
N LEU A 170 -24.04 1.40 -14.50
CA LEU A 170 -23.69 2.82 -14.56
C LEU A 170 -22.54 3.11 -15.54
N GLY A 171 -21.76 2.11 -15.90
CA GLY A 171 -20.62 2.26 -16.82
C GLY A 171 -19.84 0.97 -17.00
N HIS A 172 -18.74 1.07 -17.75
CA HIS A 172 -17.81 -0.03 -17.95
C HIS A 172 -17.06 -0.36 -16.66
N VAL A 173 -17.16 -1.60 -16.17
CA VAL A 173 -16.49 -2.03 -14.95
C VAL A 173 -15.29 -2.88 -15.26
N LEU A 174 -14.09 -2.42 -14.85
CA LEU A 174 -12.88 -3.22 -14.82
C LEU A 174 -12.69 -3.78 -13.40
N PHE A 175 -12.85 -5.10 -13.26
CA PHE A 175 -12.68 -5.79 -11.99
C PHE A 175 -11.24 -6.29 -11.83
N LEU A 176 -10.52 -5.71 -10.87
CA LEU A 176 -9.15 -6.09 -10.55
C LEU A 176 -9.15 -7.25 -9.55
N SER A 177 -9.19 -8.47 -10.08
CA SER A 177 -9.16 -9.69 -9.27
C SER A 177 -7.80 -9.91 -8.60
N ARG A 178 -7.80 -10.46 -7.38
CA ARG A 178 -6.58 -10.82 -6.63
C ARG A 178 -6.20 -12.29 -6.78
N TYR A 179 -7.17 -13.18 -6.88
CA TYR A 179 -6.94 -14.61 -6.76
C TYR A 179 -7.19 -15.38 -8.04
N GLU A 180 -8.28 -15.04 -8.73
CA GLU A 180 -8.72 -15.76 -9.92
C GLU A 180 -8.84 -14.80 -11.09
N ARG A 181 -8.09 -15.07 -12.13
CA ARG A 181 -8.09 -14.27 -13.36
C ARG A 181 -9.05 -14.86 -14.40
N HIS A 182 -10.13 -15.50 -13.95
CA HIS A 182 -11.16 -16.02 -14.84
C HIS A 182 -12.07 -14.91 -15.36
N THR A 183 -12.48 -15.05 -16.62
CA THR A 183 -13.51 -14.20 -17.20
C THR A 183 -14.78 -14.32 -16.36
N ARG A 184 -15.28 -13.24 -15.83
CA ARG A 184 -16.52 -13.20 -15.07
C ARG A 184 -17.64 -12.66 -15.96
N LYS A 185 -18.79 -13.33 -15.97
CA LYS A 185 -19.92 -12.92 -16.81
C LYS A 185 -20.24 -11.44 -16.59
N ASN A 186 -20.19 -10.64 -17.66
CA ASN A 186 -20.45 -9.19 -17.67
C ASN A 186 -19.46 -8.31 -16.86
N LEU A 187 -18.22 -8.79 -16.61
CA LEU A 187 -17.17 -7.98 -16.01
C LEU A 187 -15.87 -8.17 -16.80
N ALA A 188 -15.23 -7.07 -17.19
CA ALA A 188 -13.86 -7.12 -17.66
C ALA A 188 -12.94 -7.42 -16.47
N VAL A 189 -12.08 -8.44 -16.59
CA VAL A 189 -11.13 -8.84 -15.54
C VAL A 189 -9.73 -8.66 -16.08
N SER A 190 -8.89 -7.92 -15.35
CA SER A 190 -7.47 -7.78 -15.73
C SER A 190 -6.75 -9.13 -15.63
N LYS A 191 -6.12 -9.56 -16.72
CA LYS A 191 -5.38 -10.83 -16.82
C LYS A 191 -3.90 -10.69 -16.50
N GLU A 192 -3.36 -9.49 -16.54
CA GLU A 192 -1.94 -9.20 -16.40
C GLU A 192 -1.69 -8.23 -15.23
N PHE A 193 -0.41 -8.04 -14.91
CA PHE A 193 0.02 -6.94 -14.05
C PHE A 193 -0.45 -5.62 -14.68
N VAL A 194 -1.10 -4.80 -13.87
CA VAL A 194 -1.57 -3.48 -14.29
C VAL A 194 -0.92 -2.41 -13.42
N ASP A 195 -0.54 -1.35 -14.07
CA ASP A 195 -0.17 -0.12 -13.39
C ASP A 195 -1.42 0.50 -12.75
N SER A 196 -1.55 0.29 -11.43
CA SER A 196 -2.72 0.75 -10.69
C SER A 196 -2.84 2.27 -10.66
N ALA A 197 -1.73 2.99 -10.67
CA ALA A 197 -1.72 4.45 -10.66
C ALA A 197 -2.24 5.02 -11.99
N SER A 198 -1.81 4.46 -13.14
CA SER A 198 -2.36 4.83 -14.45
C SER A 198 -3.84 4.50 -14.55
N LEU A 199 -4.24 3.30 -14.13
CA LEU A 199 -5.67 2.93 -14.13
C LEU A 199 -6.50 3.86 -13.25
N ALA A 200 -6.01 4.19 -12.06
CA ALA A 200 -6.67 5.11 -11.12
C ALA A 200 -6.81 6.52 -11.70
N ALA A 201 -5.80 7.01 -12.43
CA ALA A 201 -5.85 8.30 -13.12
C ALA A 201 -6.88 8.34 -14.23
N HIS A 202 -7.05 7.23 -15.00
CA HIS A 202 -7.97 7.14 -16.12
C HIS A 202 -9.41 6.77 -15.71
N ALA A 203 -9.60 6.18 -14.53
CA ALA A 203 -10.92 5.81 -14.04
C ALA A 203 -11.80 7.03 -13.78
N ASP A 204 -13.09 6.87 -14.00
CA ASP A 204 -14.11 7.86 -13.65
C ASP A 204 -14.62 7.66 -12.21
N LEU A 205 -14.37 6.48 -11.65
CA LEU A 205 -14.64 6.12 -10.24
C LEU A 205 -13.82 4.92 -9.84
N VAL A 206 -13.31 4.91 -8.60
CA VAL A 206 -12.66 3.74 -7.99
C VAL A 206 -13.50 3.26 -6.80
N VAL A 207 -13.73 1.94 -6.71
CA VAL A 207 -14.46 1.32 -5.58
C VAL A 207 -13.66 0.16 -5.01
N THR A 208 -13.38 0.21 -3.72
CA THR A 208 -12.57 -0.81 -3.06
C THR A 208 -13.02 -1.08 -1.61
N VAL A 209 -12.42 -2.09 -1.00
CA VAL A 209 -12.47 -2.31 0.46
C VAL A 209 -11.13 -1.93 1.12
N GLY A 210 -10.05 -1.86 0.32
CA GLY A 210 -8.69 -1.56 0.77
C GLY A 210 -8.25 -0.13 0.52
N GLY A 211 -6.97 0.16 0.77
CA GLY A 211 -6.44 1.52 0.84
C GLY A 211 -5.65 2.02 -0.37
N THR A 212 -4.64 1.29 -0.87
CA THR A 212 -3.62 1.83 -1.77
C THR A 212 -4.21 2.42 -3.07
N ILE A 213 -4.88 1.63 -3.90
CA ILE A 213 -5.45 2.12 -5.17
C ILE A 213 -6.50 3.23 -4.97
N SER A 214 -7.20 3.22 -3.83
CA SER A 214 -8.15 4.28 -3.49
C SER A 214 -7.46 5.61 -3.21
N ARG A 215 -6.32 5.56 -2.53
CA ARG A 215 -5.49 6.74 -2.27
C ARG A 215 -4.79 7.20 -3.54
N GLU A 216 -4.23 6.28 -4.34
CA GLU A 216 -3.70 6.61 -5.67
C GLU A 216 -4.71 7.38 -6.51
N ALA A 217 -5.97 6.93 -6.54
CA ALA A 217 -7.05 7.60 -7.25
C ALA A 217 -7.34 9.00 -6.67
N ALA A 218 -7.56 9.08 -5.36
CA ALA A 218 -7.91 10.32 -4.69
C ALA A 218 -6.81 11.38 -4.82
N LEU A 219 -5.54 11.01 -4.69
CA LEU A 219 -4.39 11.90 -4.86
C LEU A 219 -4.23 12.42 -6.30
N GLN A 220 -4.84 11.74 -7.28
CA GLN A 220 -4.91 12.16 -8.68
C GLN A 220 -6.24 12.85 -9.06
N GLY A 221 -7.11 13.14 -8.08
CA GLY A 221 -8.38 13.81 -8.29
C GLY A 221 -9.51 12.91 -8.81
N THR A 222 -9.30 11.60 -8.88
CA THR A 222 -10.33 10.62 -9.22
C THR A 222 -11.15 10.29 -7.97
N PRO A 223 -12.50 10.39 -8.00
CA PRO A 223 -13.32 10.03 -6.85
C PRO A 223 -13.16 8.56 -6.51
N SER A 224 -13.00 8.28 -5.23
CA SER A 224 -12.77 6.93 -4.74
C SER A 224 -13.69 6.59 -3.56
N ILE A 225 -14.34 5.44 -3.62
CA ILE A 225 -15.26 4.93 -2.61
C ILE A 225 -14.63 3.73 -1.91
N ILE A 226 -14.50 3.82 -0.60
CA ILE A 226 -14.08 2.72 0.25
C ILE A 226 -15.28 2.14 0.96
N VAL A 227 -15.51 0.85 0.76
CA VAL A 227 -16.57 0.12 1.46
C VAL A 227 -16.11 -0.17 2.89
N SER A 228 -16.80 0.39 3.87
CA SER A 228 -16.49 0.24 5.29
C SER A 228 -16.75 -1.19 5.78
N SER A 229 -15.76 -2.06 5.74
CA SER A 229 -15.84 -3.45 6.24
C SER A 229 -14.64 -3.87 7.09
N LEU A 230 -13.53 -3.16 7.02
CA LEU A 230 -12.25 -3.54 7.64
C LEU A 230 -11.92 -2.77 8.94
N GLY A 231 -12.86 -2.02 9.50
CA GLY A 231 -12.61 -1.18 10.67
C GLY A 231 -12.00 0.18 10.32
N ARG A 232 -11.36 0.81 11.30
CA ARG A 232 -10.86 2.17 11.16
C ARG A 232 -9.58 2.24 10.32
N LEU A 233 -9.60 2.98 9.23
CA LEU A 233 -8.50 3.18 8.30
C LEU A 233 -7.93 4.62 8.47
N TYR A 234 -7.01 4.79 9.41
CA TYR A 234 -6.46 6.09 9.80
C TYR A 234 -5.90 6.90 8.64
N ILE A 235 -5.16 6.26 7.74
CA ILE A 235 -4.59 6.91 6.55
C ILE A 235 -5.69 7.44 5.63
N ASN A 236 -6.75 6.66 5.41
CA ASN A 236 -7.87 7.09 4.58
C ASN A 236 -8.64 8.25 5.21
N GLU A 237 -8.85 8.22 6.54
CA GLU A 237 -9.46 9.34 7.26
C GLU A 237 -8.61 10.62 7.13
N TYR A 238 -7.29 10.50 7.19
CA TYR A 238 -6.38 11.62 7.01
C TYR A 238 -6.51 12.21 5.60
N VAL A 239 -6.47 11.38 4.55
CA VAL A 239 -6.64 11.81 3.15
C VAL A 239 -7.98 12.50 2.93
N THR A 240 -9.08 11.92 3.47
CA THR A 240 -10.41 12.53 3.41
C THR A 240 -10.46 13.91 4.11
N LYS A 241 -9.85 14.01 5.29
CA LYS A 241 -9.82 15.28 6.06
C LYS A 241 -9.01 16.39 5.38
N ARG A 242 -8.01 16.01 4.57
CA ARG A 242 -7.23 16.93 3.74
C ARG A 242 -8.00 17.43 2.50
N GLY A 243 -9.22 16.94 2.25
CA GLY A 243 -10.06 17.39 1.16
C GLY A 243 -9.95 16.58 -0.13
N PHE A 244 -9.18 15.50 -0.15
CA PHE A 244 -9.12 14.61 -1.30
C PHE A 244 -10.44 13.85 -1.51
N PRO A 245 -10.82 13.51 -2.76
CA PRO A 245 -12.09 12.87 -3.09
C PRO A 245 -12.13 11.37 -2.71
N LEU A 246 -11.96 11.07 -1.44
CA LEU A 246 -11.98 9.75 -0.85
C LEU A 246 -13.15 9.63 0.12
N PHE A 247 -14.07 8.69 -0.13
CA PHE A 247 -15.33 8.55 0.61
C PHE A 247 -15.43 7.16 1.23
N THR A 248 -15.50 7.09 2.56
CA THR A 248 -15.74 5.82 3.26
C THR A 248 -17.23 5.68 3.57
N VAL A 249 -17.87 4.66 3.00
CA VAL A 249 -19.32 4.46 3.06
C VAL A 249 -19.69 3.02 3.34
N LYS A 250 -20.95 2.77 3.78
CA LYS A 250 -21.50 1.41 3.90
C LYS A 250 -21.76 0.83 2.51
N SER A 251 -21.75 -0.51 2.39
CA SER A 251 -22.05 -1.20 1.14
C SER A 251 -23.38 -0.79 0.50
N SER A 252 -24.41 -0.49 1.30
CA SER A 252 -25.72 -0.02 0.85
C SER A 252 -25.68 1.37 0.20
N GLU A 253 -24.72 2.21 0.53
CA GLU A 253 -24.61 3.61 0.10
C GLU A 253 -23.77 3.76 -1.20
N VAL A 254 -23.00 2.73 -1.57
CA VAL A 254 -22.05 2.77 -2.70
C VAL A 254 -22.71 3.25 -3.99
N LEU A 255 -23.88 2.74 -4.35
CA LEU A 255 -24.57 3.13 -5.58
C LEU A 255 -25.02 4.61 -5.59
N GLY A 256 -25.44 5.12 -4.44
CA GLY A 256 -25.79 6.54 -4.30
C GLY A 256 -24.58 7.44 -4.51
N TYR A 257 -23.46 7.09 -3.88
CA TYR A 257 -22.19 7.81 -4.05
C TYR A 257 -21.65 7.67 -5.48
N ALA A 258 -21.73 6.48 -6.07
CA ALA A 258 -21.32 6.26 -7.45
C ALA A 258 -22.09 7.17 -8.39
N LYS A 259 -23.43 7.25 -8.32
CA LYS A 259 -24.25 8.15 -9.14
C LYS A 259 -23.91 9.62 -8.94
N LYS A 260 -23.52 10.00 -7.73
CA LYS A 260 -23.18 11.39 -7.38
C LYS A 260 -21.82 11.84 -7.92
N TYR A 261 -20.84 10.92 -7.97
CA TYR A 261 -19.44 11.27 -8.22
C TYR A 261 -18.86 10.68 -9.51
N LEU A 262 -19.49 9.71 -10.14
CA LEU A 262 -19.03 9.12 -11.42
C LEU A 262 -18.78 10.21 -12.48
N GLY A 263 -17.61 10.19 -13.08
CA GLY A 263 -17.19 11.13 -14.10
C GLY A 263 -16.74 12.51 -13.57
N LYS A 264 -16.83 12.77 -12.27
CA LYS A 264 -16.29 14.01 -11.71
C LYS A 264 -14.77 13.94 -11.60
N ARG A 265 -14.13 15.10 -11.76
CA ARG A 265 -12.70 15.29 -11.52
C ARG A 265 -12.52 16.39 -10.50
N PHE A 266 -11.57 16.21 -9.60
CA PHE A 266 -11.25 17.15 -8.55
C PHE A 266 -9.86 17.73 -8.79
N ASP A 267 -9.74 19.06 -8.67
CA ASP A 267 -8.42 19.66 -8.65
C ASP A 267 -7.80 19.47 -7.26
N VAL A 268 -6.78 18.63 -7.21
CA VAL A 268 -6.07 18.26 -5.97
C VAL A 268 -4.60 18.67 -5.98
N LYS A 269 -4.15 19.40 -7.02
CA LYS A 269 -2.73 19.76 -7.19
C LYS A 269 -2.19 20.52 -5.99
N GLY A 270 -2.92 21.52 -5.51
CA GLY A 270 -2.55 22.28 -4.32
C GLY A 270 -2.47 21.40 -3.07
N LEU A 271 -3.49 20.55 -2.86
CA LEU A 271 -3.52 19.62 -1.73
C LEU A 271 -2.35 18.60 -1.77
N LEU A 272 -2.03 18.10 -2.95
CA LEU A 272 -0.93 17.14 -3.12
C LEU A 272 0.44 17.79 -2.87
N ALA A 273 0.62 19.05 -3.27
CA ALA A 273 1.86 19.78 -3.06
C ALA A 273 2.14 20.07 -1.57
N GLU A 274 1.10 20.17 -0.74
CA GLU A 274 1.24 20.37 0.71
C GLU A 274 1.67 19.11 1.48
N LEU A 275 1.54 17.91 0.89
CA LEU A 275 1.91 16.67 1.57
C LEU A 275 3.43 16.48 1.56
N GLU A 276 4.02 16.12 2.69
CA GLU A 276 5.44 15.72 2.72
C GLU A 276 5.65 14.38 2.00
N ASN A 277 6.74 14.29 1.25
CA ASN A 277 7.20 13.03 0.67
C ASN A 277 8.03 12.27 1.74
N PRO A 278 7.66 11.04 2.11
CA PRO A 278 8.42 10.28 3.11
C PRO A 278 9.86 9.96 2.68
N VAL A 279 10.17 9.95 1.37
CA VAL A 279 11.54 9.76 0.89
C VAL A 279 12.42 10.94 1.29
N ASP A 280 11.94 12.18 1.12
CA ASP A 280 12.68 13.40 1.51
C ASP A 280 12.98 13.38 3.04
N VAL A 281 12.04 12.83 3.83
CA VAL A 281 12.23 12.68 5.29
C VAL A 281 13.27 11.60 5.61
N ILE A 282 13.26 10.49 4.87
CA ILE A 282 14.27 9.42 5.01
C ILE A 282 15.64 9.95 4.64
N GLU A 283 15.79 10.64 3.51
CA GLU A 283 17.05 11.23 3.04
C GLU A 283 17.63 12.18 4.08
N ARG A 284 16.83 13.10 4.62
CA ARG A 284 17.26 14.01 5.70
C ARG A 284 17.77 13.24 6.93
N VAL A 285 17.09 12.17 7.34
CA VAL A 285 17.52 11.35 8.49
C VAL A 285 18.83 10.62 8.19
N VAL A 286 19.03 10.17 6.95
CA VAL A 286 20.28 9.55 6.52
C VAL A 286 21.43 10.55 6.54
N GLU A 287 21.22 11.77 6.02
CA GLU A 287 22.21 12.85 5.99
C GLU A 287 22.60 13.34 7.40
N GLU A 288 21.60 13.47 8.31
CA GLU A 288 21.84 13.85 9.70
C GLU A 288 22.63 12.78 10.49
N GLY A 289 22.66 11.57 9.98
CA GLY A 289 23.21 10.39 10.63
C GLY A 289 22.34 9.87 11.77
N VAL A 290 22.21 8.56 11.86
CA VAL A 290 21.56 7.89 12.98
C VAL A 290 22.63 7.65 14.05
N LYS A 291 22.67 8.50 15.07
CA LYS A 291 23.56 8.34 16.23
C LYS A 291 22.94 7.40 17.23
#